data_1ea71c34b5dae704d12623280c1bf610
#
_entry.id   1ea71c34b5dae704d12623280c1bf610
#
_cell.length_a   1.000
_cell.length_b   1.000
_cell.length_c   1.000
_cell.angle_alpha   90.00
_cell.angle_beta   90.00
_cell.angle_gamma   90.00
#
_symmetry.space_group_name_H-M   'P 1'
#
loop_
_entity.id
_entity.type
_entity.pdbx_description
1 polymer ?
#
loop_
_entity_poly.entity_id
_entity_poly.type
_entity_poly.pdbx_seq_one_letter_code
_entity_poly.pdbx_strand_id
1 'polypeptide(L)'
;FSYAWMALLQAICRNGDKAEYYLTLFQDVFTGPNGFHLNGDFKQKGVSRYTYRPFTLEANFLAAEAIQHMLIQTEGMAFEVLPAVPASWKGKRLSCFDFRTDNGLQISVMRDDCNHVLVRCQAIYAGEWVFRNLNQTFSLNAGQVKTFSYCA
;
A
#
# COMPACT_ATOMS: atom_id res chain seq x y z
N PHE A 1 11.13 -0.88 -14.19
CA PHE A 1 9.76 -0.37 -14.31
C PHE A 1 8.72 -1.48 -14.19
N SER A 2 8.77 -2.51 -15.03
CA SER A 2 7.71 -3.54 -15.13
C SER A 2 7.39 -4.24 -13.81
N TYR A 3 8.39 -4.54 -12.98
CA TYR A 3 8.16 -5.22 -11.69
C TYR A 3 7.43 -4.33 -10.68
N ALA A 4 7.75 -3.05 -10.62
CA ALA A 4 7.00 -2.10 -9.77
C ALA A 4 5.54 -1.99 -10.24
N TRP A 5 5.31 -1.95 -11.55
CA TRP A 5 3.97 -1.96 -12.13
C TRP A 5 3.21 -3.26 -11.84
N MET A 6 3.87 -4.42 -12.00
CA MET A 6 3.26 -5.71 -11.65
C MET A 6 2.90 -5.79 -10.15
N ALA A 7 3.76 -5.23 -9.27
CA ALA A 7 3.46 -5.14 -7.85
C ALA A 7 2.19 -4.32 -7.58
N LEU A 8 2.07 -3.15 -8.22
CA LEU A 8 0.89 -2.29 -8.11
C LEU A 8 -0.38 -3.03 -8.57
N LEU A 9 -0.35 -3.67 -9.74
CA LEU A 9 -1.49 -4.43 -10.25
C LEU A 9 -1.90 -5.55 -9.29
N GLN A 10 -0.94 -6.29 -8.72
CA GLN A 10 -1.24 -7.34 -7.75
C GLN A 10 -1.81 -6.78 -6.44
N ALA A 11 -1.31 -5.62 -5.97
CA ALA A 11 -1.86 -4.94 -4.81
C ALA A 11 -3.31 -4.52 -5.04
N ILE A 12 -3.62 -3.90 -6.20
CA ILE A 12 -5.00 -3.52 -6.59
C ILE A 12 -5.91 -4.75 -6.62
N CYS A 13 -5.40 -5.89 -7.13
CA CYS A 13 -6.12 -7.17 -7.15
C CYS A 13 -6.17 -7.88 -5.79
N ARG A 14 -5.74 -7.25 -4.70
CA ARG A 14 -5.70 -7.81 -3.34
C ARG A 14 -4.83 -9.07 -3.20
N ASN A 15 -3.83 -9.23 -4.05
CA ASN A 15 -2.89 -10.35 -4.02
C ASN A 15 -1.58 -9.90 -3.36
N GLY A 16 -1.58 -9.81 -2.03
CA GLY A 16 -0.45 -9.31 -1.24
C GLY A 16 0.84 -10.10 -1.44
N ASP A 17 0.76 -11.43 -1.51
CA ASP A 17 1.95 -12.28 -1.69
C ASP A 17 2.66 -12.03 -3.02
N LYS A 18 1.89 -11.87 -4.10
CA LYS A 18 2.48 -11.53 -5.40
C LYS A 18 2.95 -10.08 -5.47
N ALA A 19 2.25 -9.15 -4.81
CA ALA A 19 2.70 -7.76 -4.72
C ALA A 19 4.06 -7.69 -4.00
N GLU A 20 4.21 -8.36 -2.86
CA GLU A 20 5.47 -8.45 -2.12
C GLU A 20 6.57 -9.11 -2.97
N TYR A 21 6.27 -10.20 -3.67
CA TYR A 21 7.23 -10.88 -4.56
C TYR A 21 7.79 -9.92 -5.61
N TYR A 22 6.94 -9.17 -6.31
CA TYR A 22 7.39 -8.21 -7.32
C TYR A 22 8.11 -7.00 -6.73
N LEU A 23 7.72 -6.51 -5.54
CA LEU A 23 8.45 -5.46 -4.82
C LEU A 23 9.84 -5.93 -4.41
N THR A 24 9.97 -7.17 -3.93
CA THR A 24 11.26 -7.78 -3.58
C THR A 24 12.16 -7.88 -4.81
N LEU A 25 11.65 -8.38 -5.94
CA LEU A 25 12.41 -8.41 -7.20
C LEU A 25 12.84 -7.00 -7.63
N PHE A 26 11.95 -6.03 -7.54
CA PHE A 26 12.25 -4.64 -7.85
C PHE A 26 13.40 -4.12 -6.98
N GLN A 27 13.32 -4.33 -5.68
CA GLN A 27 14.33 -3.88 -4.72
C GLN A 27 15.67 -4.59 -4.91
N ASP A 28 15.66 -5.91 -5.04
CA ASP A 28 16.87 -6.72 -5.03
C ASP A 28 17.64 -6.64 -6.35
N VAL A 29 16.94 -6.49 -7.48
CA VAL A 29 17.54 -6.55 -8.81
C VAL A 29 17.75 -5.17 -9.42
N PHE A 30 16.73 -4.30 -9.27
CA PHE A 30 16.66 -3.05 -10.04
C PHE A 30 16.85 -1.79 -9.20
N THR A 31 17.16 -1.91 -7.90
CA THR A 31 17.38 -0.76 -7.04
C THR A 31 18.87 -0.65 -6.67
N GLY A 32 19.42 0.54 -6.88
CA GLY A 32 20.79 0.85 -6.52
C GLY A 32 20.99 1.06 -5.00
N PRO A 33 22.24 1.19 -4.53
CA PRO A 33 22.52 1.41 -3.10
C PRO A 33 21.89 2.68 -2.51
N ASN A 34 21.59 3.66 -3.37
CA ASN A 34 20.95 4.93 -3.01
C ASN A 34 19.41 4.84 -3.01
N GLY A 35 18.83 3.66 -3.23
CA GLY A 35 17.38 3.45 -3.28
C GLY A 35 16.73 3.80 -4.63
N PHE A 36 17.48 4.31 -5.62
CA PHE A 36 16.91 4.65 -6.92
C PHE A 36 16.82 3.44 -7.85
N HIS A 37 15.73 3.38 -8.58
CA HIS A 37 15.55 2.39 -9.63
C HIS A 37 16.57 2.58 -10.76
N LEU A 38 17.17 1.46 -11.18
CA LEU A 38 18.03 1.37 -12.36
C LEU A 38 17.35 0.48 -13.39
N ASN A 39 17.25 0.98 -14.64
CA ASN A 39 16.46 0.35 -15.68
C ASN A 39 17.20 -0.84 -16.35
N GLY A 40 17.72 -1.75 -15.57
CA GLY A 40 18.39 -2.96 -16.02
C GLY A 40 18.83 -3.84 -14.86
N ASP A 41 19.03 -5.12 -15.13
CA ASP A 41 19.58 -6.08 -14.15
C ASP A 41 21.10 -5.87 -14.02
N PHE A 42 21.47 -4.73 -13.46
CA PHE A 42 22.87 -4.34 -13.30
C PHE A 42 23.64 -5.24 -12.30
N LYS A 43 22.92 -5.95 -11.46
CA LYS A 43 23.46 -6.95 -10.53
C LYS A 43 23.62 -8.34 -11.15
N GLN A 44 23.23 -8.49 -12.42
CA GLN A 44 23.33 -9.74 -13.20
C GLN A 44 22.68 -10.95 -12.51
N LYS A 45 21.50 -10.75 -11.95
CA LYS A 45 20.71 -11.81 -11.31
C LYS A 45 19.98 -12.73 -12.28
N GLY A 46 20.08 -12.48 -13.59
CA GLY A 46 19.44 -13.28 -14.63
C GLY A 46 17.96 -13.00 -14.83
N VAL A 47 17.45 -11.92 -14.26
CA VAL A 47 16.04 -11.53 -14.34
C VAL A 47 15.74 -10.73 -15.62
N SER A 48 16.74 -10.03 -16.16
CA SER A 48 16.64 -9.28 -17.41
C SER A 48 17.89 -9.48 -18.26
N ARG A 49 17.71 -9.43 -19.59
CA ARG A 49 18.84 -9.40 -20.54
C ARG A 49 19.54 -8.03 -20.58
N TYR A 50 18.86 -6.99 -20.13
CA TYR A 50 19.39 -5.62 -20.09
C TYR A 50 20.14 -5.40 -18.78
N THR A 51 21.39 -4.91 -18.87
CA THR A 51 22.29 -4.69 -17.71
C THR A 51 22.74 -3.24 -17.56
N TYR A 52 22.17 -2.32 -18.34
CA TYR A 52 22.50 -0.90 -18.28
C TYR A 52 21.91 -0.20 -17.05
N ARG A 53 22.45 0.97 -16.70
CA ARG A 53 22.20 1.65 -15.42
C ARG A 53 21.51 3.02 -15.49
N PRO A 54 20.80 3.44 -16.56
CA PRO A 54 20.07 4.69 -16.47
C PRO A 54 19.01 4.58 -15.37
N PHE A 55 18.90 5.60 -14.52
CA PHE A 55 17.88 5.61 -13.49
C PHE A 55 16.57 6.19 -14.02
N THR A 56 15.46 5.74 -13.45
CA THR A 56 14.11 6.26 -13.72
C THR A 56 13.34 6.32 -12.42
N LEU A 57 12.85 7.50 -12.05
CA LEU A 57 12.12 7.70 -10.79
C LEU A 57 10.68 7.16 -10.85
N GLU A 58 10.11 7.04 -12.04
CA GLU A 58 8.74 6.55 -12.25
C GLU A 58 8.51 5.17 -11.60
N ALA A 59 9.51 4.31 -11.66
CA ALA A 59 9.39 2.99 -11.05
C ALA A 59 9.46 3.05 -9.51
N ASN A 60 10.19 4.01 -8.94
CA ASN A 60 10.16 4.25 -7.50
C ASN A 60 8.78 4.72 -7.03
N PHE A 61 8.13 5.62 -7.78
CA PHE A 61 6.79 6.09 -7.47
C PHE A 61 5.76 4.96 -7.57
N LEU A 62 5.85 4.12 -8.62
CA LEU A 62 4.99 2.94 -8.76
C LEU A 62 5.19 1.93 -7.62
N ALA A 63 6.41 1.72 -7.16
CA ALA A 63 6.69 0.84 -6.01
C ALA A 63 6.08 1.41 -4.72
N ALA A 64 6.20 2.73 -4.50
CA ALA A 64 5.57 3.40 -3.38
C ALA A 64 4.03 3.31 -3.44
N GLU A 65 3.46 3.53 -4.62
CA GLU A 65 2.02 3.40 -4.86
C GLU A 65 1.54 1.95 -4.64
N ALA A 66 2.32 0.95 -5.04
CA ALA A 66 2.01 -0.45 -4.77
C ALA A 66 1.90 -0.71 -3.25
N ILE A 67 2.85 -0.21 -2.46
CA ILE A 67 2.81 -0.33 -0.99
C ILE A 67 1.59 0.38 -0.42
N GLN A 68 1.25 1.56 -0.91
CA GLN A 68 0.05 2.29 -0.48
C GLN A 68 -1.22 1.47 -0.74
N HIS A 69 -1.36 0.89 -1.93
CA HIS A 69 -2.49 0.01 -2.29
C HIS A 69 -2.52 -1.30 -1.51
N MET A 70 -1.38 -1.79 -1.01
CA MET A 70 -1.37 -2.93 -0.07
C MET A 70 -1.96 -2.56 1.29
N LEU A 71 -1.84 -1.29 1.69
CA LEU A 71 -2.26 -0.79 3.00
C LEU A 71 -3.66 -0.19 3.00
N ILE A 72 -4.01 0.61 1.99
CA ILE A 72 -5.28 1.33 1.91
C ILE A 72 -5.72 1.40 0.45
N GLN A 73 -6.97 1.06 0.18
CA GLN A 73 -7.61 1.25 -1.13
C GLN A 73 -8.91 2.02 -0.97
N THR A 74 -9.20 2.86 -1.97
CA THR A 74 -10.43 3.64 -2.09
C THR A 74 -11.14 3.32 -3.40
N GLU A 75 -12.47 3.38 -3.38
CA GLU A 75 -13.32 3.31 -4.57
C GLU A 75 -14.55 4.17 -4.35
N GLY A 76 -14.61 5.32 -4.98
CA GLY A 76 -15.60 6.35 -4.66
C GLY A 76 -15.53 6.72 -3.18
N MET A 77 -16.66 6.72 -2.48
CA MET A 77 -16.71 7.01 -1.04
C MET A 77 -16.43 5.77 -0.17
N ALA A 78 -16.15 4.62 -0.74
CA ALA A 78 -15.76 3.44 0.01
C ALA A 78 -14.24 3.38 0.20
N PHE A 79 -13.80 2.79 1.31
CA PHE A 79 -12.40 2.48 1.56
C PHE A 79 -12.22 1.15 2.28
N GLU A 80 -11.06 0.58 2.11
CA GLU A 80 -10.63 -0.67 2.74
C GLU A 80 -9.21 -0.51 3.28
N VAL A 81 -8.94 -1.03 4.46
CA VAL A 81 -7.60 -1.04 5.04
C VAL A 81 -7.01 -2.44 5.04
N LEU A 82 -5.71 -2.53 4.78
CA LEU A 82 -4.95 -3.77 4.70
C LEU A 82 -5.49 -4.78 3.66
N PRO A 83 -5.95 -4.33 2.47
CA PRO A 83 -6.61 -5.21 1.48
C PRO A 83 -5.67 -6.23 0.85
N ALA A 84 -4.35 -5.95 0.81
CA ALA A 84 -3.37 -6.78 0.12
C ALA A 84 -2.13 -7.05 1.01
N VAL A 85 -2.35 -7.38 2.28
CA VAL A 85 -1.27 -7.77 3.19
C VAL A 85 -0.77 -9.17 2.85
N PRO A 86 0.54 -9.36 2.60
CA PRO A 86 1.10 -10.68 2.31
C PRO A 86 1.11 -11.58 3.55
N ALA A 87 1.12 -12.88 3.35
CA ALA A 87 1.17 -13.87 4.42
C ALA A 87 2.41 -13.72 5.31
N SER A 88 3.53 -13.25 4.73
CA SER A 88 4.78 -12.98 5.46
C SER A 88 4.66 -11.89 6.54
N TRP A 89 3.63 -11.02 6.46
CA TRP A 89 3.36 -9.96 7.44
C TRP A 89 2.36 -10.38 8.52
N LYS A 90 1.82 -11.60 8.44
CA LYS A 90 0.88 -12.11 9.44
C LYS A 90 1.56 -12.18 10.82
N GLY A 91 0.86 -11.75 11.87
CA GLY A 91 1.38 -11.72 13.23
C GLY A 91 2.50 -10.69 13.47
N LYS A 92 2.76 -9.81 12.51
CA LYS A 92 3.72 -8.70 12.69
C LYS A 92 2.97 -7.40 12.94
N ARG A 93 3.54 -6.55 13.79
CA ARG A 93 3.04 -5.19 13.97
C ARG A 93 3.20 -4.39 12.69
N LEU A 94 2.18 -3.62 12.37
CA LEU A 94 2.15 -2.76 11.20
C LEU A 94 1.48 -1.44 11.57
N SER A 95 2.02 -0.33 11.09
CA SER A 95 1.39 0.98 11.25
C SER A 95 1.58 1.84 10.01
N CYS A 96 0.55 2.60 9.70
CA CYS A 96 0.54 3.63 8.67
C CYS A 96 -0.22 4.83 9.24
N PHE A 97 0.40 6.00 9.24
CA PHE A 97 -0.18 7.19 9.85
C PHE A 97 -0.47 8.28 8.82
N ASP A 98 -1.60 8.95 9.02
CA ASP A 98 -1.99 10.18 8.32
C ASP A 98 -2.03 10.04 6.80
N PHE A 99 -2.38 8.84 6.31
CA PHE A 99 -2.55 8.58 4.89
C PHE A 99 -3.76 9.35 4.36
N ARG A 100 -3.53 10.24 3.40
CA ARG A 100 -4.58 11.01 2.75
C ARG A 100 -5.14 10.26 1.56
N THR A 101 -6.44 10.06 1.58
CA THR A 101 -7.18 9.42 0.50
C THR A 101 -7.77 10.46 -0.45
N ASP A 102 -8.02 10.04 -1.69
CA ASP A 102 -8.66 10.85 -2.72
C ASP A 102 -10.13 11.20 -2.40
N ASN A 103 -10.78 10.38 -1.57
CA ASN A 103 -12.18 10.58 -1.14
C ASN A 103 -12.33 11.44 0.13
N GLY A 104 -11.27 12.13 0.55
CA GLY A 104 -11.34 13.15 1.61
C GLY A 104 -11.23 12.66 3.04
N LEU A 105 -10.66 11.47 3.24
CA LEU A 105 -10.27 10.99 4.56
C LEU A 105 -8.76 11.11 4.78
N GLN A 106 -8.37 11.32 6.01
CA GLN A 106 -7.03 11.06 6.51
C GLN A 106 -7.11 9.84 7.44
N ILE A 107 -6.43 8.76 7.07
CA ILE A 107 -6.55 7.46 7.70
C ILE A 107 -5.24 7.08 8.37
N SER A 108 -5.31 6.64 9.63
CA SER A 108 -4.22 5.97 10.33
C SER A 108 -4.65 4.56 10.70
N VAL A 109 -3.78 3.60 10.44
CA VAL A 109 -4.02 2.18 10.70
C VAL A 109 -2.90 1.65 11.59
N MET A 110 -3.25 0.91 12.61
CA MET A 110 -2.33 0.13 13.44
C MET A 110 -2.85 -1.30 13.54
N ARG A 111 -1.97 -2.27 13.34
CA ARG A 111 -2.24 -3.68 13.61
C ARG A 111 -1.18 -4.21 14.58
N ASP A 112 -1.60 -4.83 15.64
CA ASP A 112 -0.70 -5.51 16.58
C ASP A 112 -0.33 -6.94 16.13
N ASP A 113 0.50 -7.61 16.92
CA ASP A 113 0.95 -8.98 16.70
C ASP A 113 -0.16 -10.03 16.94
N CYS A 114 -1.26 -9.65 17.60
CA CYS A 114 -2.47 -10.45 17.77
C CYS A 114 -3.51 -10.24 16.65
N ASN A 115 -3.16 -9.49 15.59
CA ASN A 115 -4.04 -9.09 14.48
C ASN A 115 -5.24 -8.21 14.90
N HIS A 116 -5.17 -7.52 16.03
CA HIS A 116 -6.10 -6.44 16.31
C HIS A 116 -5.75 -5.23 15.45
N VAL A 117 -6.74 -4.72 14.75
CA VAL A 117 -6.62 -3.56 13.87
C VAL A 117 -7.37 -2.39 14.47
N LEU A 118 -6.68 -1.27 14.62
CA LEU A 118 -7.23 0.02 14.99
C LEU A 118 -7.13 0.97 13.79
N VAL A 119 -8.27 1.53 13.39
CA VAL A 119 -8.37 2.47 12.26
C VAL A 119 -8.92 3.79 12.77
N ARG A 120 -8.17 4.87 12.58
CA ARG A 120 -8.59 6.24 12.87
C ARG A 120 -8.83 6.96 11.55
N CYS A 121 -10.04 7.44 11.33
CA CYS A 121 -10.43 8.23 10.17
C CYS A 121 -10.73 9.65 10.61
N GLN A 122 -10.12 10.64 9.94
CA GLN A 122 -10.45 12.06 10.12
C GLN A 122 -10.95 12.60 8.78
N ALA A 123 -12.11 13.25 8.80
CA ALA A 123 -12.68 13.87 7.62
C ALA A 123 -11.96 15.18 7.28
N ILE A 124 -11.49 15.33 6.03
CA ILE A 124 -10.94 16.59 5.52
C ILE A 124 -12.06 17.56 5.17
N TYR A 125 -13.17 17.06 4.65
CA TYR A 125 -14.41 17.78 4.40
C TYR A 125 -15.61 16.93 4.85
N ALA A 126 -16.79 17.52 4.97
CA ALA A 126 -17.98 16.78 5.35
C ALA A 126 -18.37 15.75 4.28
N GLY A 127 -18.75 14.55 4.71
CA GLY A 127 -19.10 13.48 3.78
C GLY A 127 -19.65 12.24 4.49
N GLU A 128 -20.02 11.28 3.65
CA GLU A 128 -20.43 9.95 4.08
C GLU A 128 -19.56 8.90 3.41
N TRP A 129 -19.04 7.94 4.18
CA TRP A 129 -18.12 6.90 3.71
C TRP A 129 -18.59 5.51 4.09
N VAL A 130 -18.14 4.53 3.32
CA VAL A 130 -18.35 3.09 3.59
C VAL A 130 -17.01 2.47 3.97
N PHE A 131 -16.90 1.97 5.18
CA PHE A 131 -15.76 1.18 5.63
C PHE A 131 -15.99 -0.29 5.31
N ARG A 132 -15.36 -0.79 4.24
CA ARG A 132 -15.61 -2.14 3.69
C ARG A 132 -15.25 -3.27 4.64
N ASN A 133 -14.16 -3.16 5.40
CA ASN A 133 -13.74 -4.20 6.34
C ASN A 133 -14.83 -4.57 7.35
N LEU A 134 -15.69 -3.61 7.73
CA LEU A 134 -16.78 -3.81 8.67
C LEU A 134 -18.17 -3.71 8.04
N ASN A 135 -18.23 -3.41 6.75
CA ASN A 135 -19.48 -3.11 6.04
C ASN A 135 -20.31 -2.03 6.75
N GLN A 136 -19.65 -0.96 7.20
CA GLN A 136 -20.26 0.14 7.96
C GLN A 136 -20.24 1.43 7.17
N THR A 137 -21.41 2.07 7.08
CA THR A 137 -21.54 3.44 6.59
C THR A 137 -21.49 4.42 7.76
N PHE A 138 -20.83 5.56 7.57
CA PHE A 138 -20.75 6.62 8.59
C PHE A 138 -20.57 7.99 7.95
N SER A 139 -21.05 9.01 8.63
CA SER A 139 -20.93 10.42 8.21
C SER A 139 -20.07 11.18 9.20
N LEU A 140 -19.26 12.12 8.70
CA LEU A 140 -18.46 13.04 9.50
C LEU A 140 -18.56 14.45 8.92
N ASN A 141 -18.52 15.45 9.77
CA ASN A 141 -18.23 16.82 9.38
C ASN A 141 -16.70 17.04 9.26
N ALA A 142 -16.30 18.10 8.57
CA ALA A 142 -14.89 18.45 8.42
C ALA A 142 -14.17 18.51 9.78
N GLY A 143 -13.02 17.89 9.88
CA GLY A 143 -12.21 17.80 11.11
C GLY A 143 -12.66 16.75 12.12
N GLN A 144 -13.87 16.20 12.00
CA GLN A 144 -14.32 15.14 12.90
C GLN A 144 -13.54 13.84 12.69
N VAL A 145 -13.45 13.07 13.77
CA VAL A 145 -12.71 11.81 13.84
C VAL A 145 -13.64 10.66 14.21
N LYS A 146 -13.47 9.54 13.56
CA LYS A 146 -14.08 8.26 13.96
C LYS A 146 -13.01 7.18 14.04
N THR A 147 -13.13 6.32 15.02
CA THR A 147 -12.22 5.20 15.26
C THR A 147 -12.97 3.89 15.17
N PHE A 148 -12.36 2.91 14.54
CA PHE A 148 -12.87 1.54 14.43
C PHE A 148 -11.81 0.59 15.00
N SER A 149 -12.29 -0.54 15.54
CA SER A 149 -11.44 -1.60 16.07
C SER A 149 -12.04 -2.96 15.71
N TYR A 150 -11.22 -3.88 15.20
CA TYR A 150 -11.65 -5.24 14.84
C TYR A 150 -10.45 -6.22 14.84
N CYS A 151 -10.74 -7.53 14.81
CA CYS A 151 -9.74 -8.58 14.58
C CYS A 151 -9.73 -8.95 13.10
N ALA A 152 -8.53 -8.94 12.46
CA ALA A 152 -8.33 -9.29 11.04
C ALA A 152 -7.97 -10.77 10.87
#